data_61546ebdaac966668e211b9e8b7c0cdb
#
_entry.id   61546ebdaac966668e211b9e8b7c0cdb
#
_cell.length_a   1.000
_cell.length_b   1.000
_cell.length_c   1.000
_cell.angle_alpha   90.00
_cell.angle_beta   90.00
_cell.angle_gamma   90.00
#
_symmetry.space_group_name_H-M   'P 1'
#
loop_
_entity.id
_entity.type
_entity.pdbx_description
1 polymer ?
#
loop_
_entity_poly.entity_id
_entity_poly.type
_entity_poly.pdbx_seq_one_letter_code
_entity_poly.pdbx_strand_id
1 'polypeptide(L)'
;LIALIAGLILAIGGPLLVLLIWYLRGRDPDPGVVPEYLAEPPADTPPAVVGTLIDETAHIHDIMSTLIDLARRGYLIMEQTGMGGDDYTFRRTDKEASDLRQYERTLLNALFKGKQERSLDNLRYKFAQNLPKIRQQLYDEVVREGYTRTSPEAVRQSYGCMAAVVGVVA
;
A
#
# COMPACT_ATOMS: atom_id res chain seq x y z
N LEU A 1 -10.30 31.63 -35.20
CA LEU A 1 -11.67 31.28 -34.82
C LEU A 1 -11.76 29.84 -34.38
N ILE A 2 -11.28 28.86 -35.15
CA ILE A 2 -11.30 27.41 -34.80
C ILE A 2 -10.57 27.15 -33.49
N ALA A 3 -9.37 27.70 -33.28
CA ALA A 3 -8.62 27.53 -32.05
C ALA A 3 -9.34 28.13 -30.83
N LEU A 4 -10.02 29.26 -30.98
CA LEU A 4 -10.80 29.86 -29.89
C LEU A 4 -12.02 28.98 -29.51
N ILE A 5 -12.71 28.43 -30.51
CA ILE A 5 -13.84 27.52 -30.29
C ILE A 5 -13.35 26.23 -29.61
N ALA A 6 -12.26 25.65 -30.09
CA ALA A 6 -11.68 24.46 -29.48
C ALA A 6 -11.22 24.72 -28.04
N GLY A 7 -10.58 25.87 -27.78
CA GLY A 7 -10.22 26.28 -26.42
C GLY A 7 -11.42 26.46 -25.51
N LEU A 8 -12.49 27.04 -25.99
CA LEU A 8 -13.73 27.21 -25.21
C LEU A 8 -14.39 25.87 -24.89
N ILE A 9 -14.43 24.95 -25.86
CA ILE A 9 -14.96 23.58 -25.67
C ILE A 9 -14.13 22.83 -24.63
N LEU A 10 -12.80 22.92 -24.67
CA LEU A 10 -11.93 22.31 -23.67
C LEU A 10 -12.08 22.93 -22.28
N ALA A 11 -12.17 24.27 -22.23
CA ALA A 11 -12.30 25.00 -20.98
C ALA A 11 -13.61 24.70 -20.21
N ILE A 12 -14.69 24.45 -20.91
CA ILE A 12 -16.01 24.14 -20.31
C ILE A 12 -16.24 22.63 -20.29
N GLY A 13 -15.97 21.93 -21.38
CA GLY A 13 -16.22 20.50 -21.52
C GLY A 13 -15.30 19.64 -20.66
N GLY A 14 -14.04 20.06 -20.48
CA GLY A 14 -13.08 19.36 -19.63
C GLY A 14 -13.55 19.22 -18.18
N PRO A 15 -13.83 20.32 -17.46
CA PRO A 15 -14.36 20.27 -16.10
C PRO A 15 -15.68 19.52 -15.99
N LEU A 16 -16.59 19.68 -16.93
CA LEU A 16 -17.87 18.96 -16.96
C LEU A 16 -17.67 17.45 -17.10
N LEU A 17 -16.75 17.04 -17.96
CA LEU A 17 -16.38 15.63 -18.14
C LEU A 17 -15.80 15.04 -16.84
N VAL A 18 -14.88 15.76 -16.20
CA VAL A 18 -14.32 15.34 -14.91
C VAL A 18 -15.40 15.19 -13.84
N LEU A 19 -16.29 16.16 -13.73
CA LEU A 19 -17.43 16.09 -12.81
C LEU A 19 -18.36 14.91 -13.12
N LEU A 20 -18.60 14.64 -14.39
CA LEU A 20 -19.41 13.50 -14.82
C LEU A 20 -18.75 12.17 -14.45
N ILE A 21 -17.43 12.03 -14.70
CA ILE A 21 -16.68 10.83 -14.34
C ILE A 21 -16.68 10.65 -12.82
N TRP A 22 -16.47 11.73 -12.06
CA TRP A 22 -16.53 11.68 -10.60
C TRP A 22 -17.92 11.26 -10.11
N TYR A 23 -18.96 11.82 -10.67
CA TYR A 23 -20.34 11.50 -10.29
C TYR A 23 -20.69 10.02 -10.56
N LEU A 24 -20.23 9.47 -11.70
CA LEU A 24 -20.56 8.11 -12.12
C LEU A 24 -19.67 7.03 -11.45
N ARG A 25 -18.42 7.36 -11.10
CA ARG A 25 -17.42 6.37 -10.66
C ARG A 25 -16.67 6.73 -9.39
N GLY A 26 -16.63 8.00 -9.01
CA GLY A 26 -15.83 8.50 -7.90
C GLY A 26 -16.65 8.81 -6.63
N ARG A 27 -17.96 8.55 -6.62
CA ARG A 27 -18.73 8.71 -5.40
C ARG A 27 -18.52 7.53 -4.48
N ASP A 28 -18.17 7.85 -3.22
CA ASP A 28 -18.09 6.85 -2.18
C ASP A 28 -19.47 6.24 -1.92
N PRO A 29 -19.54 4.92 -1.66
CA PRO A 29 -20.76 4.30 -1.22
C PRO A 29 -21.19 4.89 0.13
N ASP A 30 -22.50 4.99 0.35
CA ASP A 30 -23.03 5.40 1.64
C ASP A 30 -22.62 4.35 2.69
N PRO A 31 -21.86 4.73 3.74
CA PRO A 31 -21.43 3.79 4.78
C PRO A 31 -22.59 3.30 5.67
N GLY A 32 -23.80 3.86 5.51
CA GLY A 32 -24.91 3.53 6.37
C GLY A 32 -24.71 4.02 7.82
N VAL A 33 -25.29 3.30 8.77
CA VAL A 33 -25.13 3.62 10.21
C VAL A 33 -23.78 3.12 10.69
N VAL A 34 -22.83 4.04 10.86
CA VAL A 34 -21.52 3.74 11.45
C VAL A 34 -21.59 3.95 12.96
N PRO A 35 -21.30 2.95 13.80
CA PRO A 35 -21.26 3.14 15.24
C PRO A 35 -20.13 4.10 15.62
N GLU A 36 -20.42 5.01 16.54
CA GLU A 36 -19.46 6.02 17.02
C GLU A 36 -18.26 5.38 17.75
N TYR A 37 -18.48 4.22 18.34
CA TYR A 37 -17.46 3.46 19.07
C TYR A 37 -17.63 1.96 18.85
N LEU A 38 -16.50 1.29 18.58
CA LEU A 38 -16.39 -0.17 18.55
C LEU A 38 -15.37 -0.61 19.60
N ALA A 39 -15.76 -1.51 20.48
CA ALA A 39 -14.86 -2.07 21.51
C ALA A 39 -13.79 -2.99 20.91
N GLU A 40 -14.10 -3.63 19.79
CA GLU A 40 -13.21 -4.55 19.08
C GLU A 40 -13.09 -4.14 17.59
N PRO A 41 -11.95 -4.39 16.94
CA PRO A 41 -11.80 -4.17 15.50
C PRO A 41 -12.88 -4.96 14.73
N PRO A 42 -13.48 -4.37 13.68
CA PRO A 42 -14.53 -5.04 12.91
C PRO A 42 -14.05 -6.25 12.10
N ALA A 43 -12.75 -6.37 11.89
CA ALA A 43 -12.12 -7.49 11.20
C ALA A 43 -10.68 -7.68 11.69
N ASP A 44 -10.17 -8.91 11.58
CA ASP A 44 -8.76 -9.24 11.85
C ASP A 44 -7.89 -8.89 10.62
N THR A 45 -7.92 -7.61 10.25
CA THR A 45 -7.19 -7.08 9.11
C THR A 45 -5.75 -6.75 9.52
N PRO A 46 -4.73 -7.19 8.77
CA PRO A 46 -3.34 -6.89 9.07
C PRO A 46 -3.06 -5.39 9.08
N PRO A 47 -2.15 -4.93 9.96
CA PRO A 47 -1.86 -3.50 10.12
C PRO A 47 -1.46 -2.79 8.83
N ALA A 48 -0.68 -3.45 7.96
CA ALA A 48 -0.28 -2.87 6.69
C ALA A 48 -1.45 -2.69 5.70
N VAL A 49 -2.40 -3.62 5.71
CA VAL A 49 -3.61 -3.50 4.89
C VAL A 49 -4.45 -2.33 5.38
N VAL A 50 -4.60 -2.17 6.71
CA VAL A 50 -5.32 -1.03 7.30
C VAL A 50 -4.66 0.30 6.92
N GLY A 51 -3.33 0.42 7.06
CA GLY A 51 -2.60 1.63 6.67
C GLY A 51 -2.79 1.96 5.19
N THR A 52 -2.65 0.96 4.32
CA THR A 52 -2.86 1.13 2.88
C THR A 52 -4.31 1.52 2.53
N LEU A 53 -5.30 1.08 3.30
CA LEU A 53 -6.70 1.48 3.12
C LEU A 53 -6.95 2.93 3.51
N ILE A 54 -6.34 3.40 4.60
CA ILE A 54 -6.52 4.77 5.09
C ILE A 54 -5.92 5.78 4.12
N ASP A 55 -4.70 5.51 3.64
CA ASP A 55 -3.94 6.45 2.81
C ASP A 55 -4.08 6.18 1.30
N GLU A 56 -4.74 5.09 0.92
CA GLU A 56 -4.79 4.55 -0.45
C GLU A 56 -3.40 4.36 -1.08
N THR A 57 -2.37 4.37 -0.25
CA THR A 57 -0.96 4.31 -0.65
C THR A 57 -0.19 3.42 0.30
N ALA A 58 0.53 2.43 -0.23
CA ALA A 58 1.40 1.58 0.56
C ALA A 58 2.71 2.32 0.90
N HIS A 59 2.83 2.77 2.13
CA HIS A 59 3.98 3.48 2.66
C HIS A 59 5.02 2.55 3.29
N ILE A 60 6.21 3.06 3.56
CA ILE A 60 7.25 2.31 4.29
C ILE A 60 6.80 1.95 5.71
N HIS A 61 5.97 2.78 6.34
CA HIS A 61 5.42 2.53 7.67
C HIS A 61 4.54 1.28 7.71
N ASP A 62 3.79 1.00 6.64
CA ASP A 62 2.96 -0.21 6.52
C ASP A 62 3.81 -1.47 6.44
N ILE A 63 4.97 -1.38 5.78
CA ILE A 63 5.93 -2.47 5.71
C ILE A 63 6.61 -2.69 7.08
N MET A 64 6.92 -1.61 7.80
CA MET A 64 7.47 -1.69 9.15
C MET A 64 6.44 -2.26 10.14
N SER A 65 5.18 -1.87 10.06
CA SER A 65 4.12 -2.45 10.87
C SER A 65 3.93 -3.95 10.60
N THR A 66 4.12 -4.39 9.36
CA THR A 66 4.14 -5.82 9.02
C THR A 66 5.27 -6.56 9.72
N LEU A 67 6.48 -5.99 9.82
CA LEU A 67 7.60 -6.62 10.53
C LEU A 67 7.28 -6.80 12.02
N ILE A 68 6.70 -5.78 12.64
CA ILE A 68 6.27 -5.84 14.05
C ILE A 68 5.18 -6.90 14.24
N ASP A 69 4.21 -6.97 13.34
CA ASP A 69 3.16 -7.98 13.41
C ASP A 69 3.71 -9.40 13.20
N LEU A 70 4.64 -9.60 12.27
CA LEU A 70 5.33 -10.88 12.09
C LEU A 70 6.12 -11.29 13.33
N ALA A 71 6.75 -10.33 14.02
CA ALA A 71 7.43 -10.58 15.29
C ALA A 71 6.41 -10.96 16.39
N ARG A 72 5.31 -10.22 16.51
CA ARG A 72 4.21 -10.53 17.44
C ARG A 72 3.64 -11.94 17.21
N ARG A 73 3.48 -12.33 15.94
CA ARG A 73 3.00 -13.67 15.55
C ARG A 73 4.09 -14.76 15.65
N GLY A 74 5.34 -14.40 16.00
CA GLY A 74 6.44 -15.33 16.26
C GLY A 74 7.16 -15.87 15.01
N TYR A 75 7.10 -15.20 13.87
CA TYR A 75 7.86 -15.57 12.65
C TYR A 75 9.29 -15.05 12.64
N LEU A 76 9.55 -14.01 13.41
CA LEU A 76 10.87 -13.44 13.61
C LEU A 76 11.01 -12.91 15.04
N ILE A 77 12.25 -12.75 15.48
CA ILE A 77 12.61 -12.09 16.74
C ILE A 77 13.35 -10.81 16.37
N MET A 78 12.99 -9.70 17.03
CA MET A 78 13.67 -8.42 16.92
C MET A 78 14.40 -8.15 18.22
N GLU A 79 15.70 -8.04 18.17
CA GLU A 79 16.55 -7.73 19.32
C GLU A 79 17.24 -6.39 19.08
N GLN A 80 17.18 -5.51 20.06
CA GLN A 80 17.95 -4.27 20.04
C GLN A 80 19.39 -4.58 20.43
N THR A 81 20.31 -4.28 19.52
CA THR A 81 21.74 -4.53 19.70
C THR A 81 22.51 -3.21 19.63
N GLY A 82 23.40 -2.96 20.58
CA GLY A 82 24.23 -1.76 20.64
C GLY A 82 23.94 -0.83 21.82
N MET A 83 24.99 -0.14 22.30
CA MET A 83 24.90 0.78 23.44
C MET A 83 24.11 2.08 23.15
N GLY A 84 23.83 2.38 21.86
CA GLY A 84 23.12 3.59 21.43
C GLY A 84 21.62 3.39 21.15
N GLY A 85 21.14 2.15 21.15
CA GLY A 85 19.74 1.85 20.91
C GLY A 85 19.28 1.94 19.45
N ASP A 86 20.16 2.23 18.52
CA ASP A 86 19.82 2.46 17.11
C ASP A 86 20.03 1.24 16.20
N ASP A 87 20.63 0.15 16.72
CA ASP A 87 20.88 -1.07 15.95
C ASP A 87 19.91 -2.19 16.36
N TYR A 88 19.35 -2.84 15.36
CA TYR A 88 18.42 -3.95 15.53
C TYR A 88 18.91 -5.16 14.77
N THR A 89 18.82 -6.32 15.41
CA THR A 89 19.09 -7.62 14.79
C THR A 89 17.77 -8.38 14.67
N PHE A 90 17.54 -8.92 13.49
CA PHE A 90 16.39 -9.76 13.17
C PHE A 90 16.85 -11.20 13.08
N ARG A 91 16.17 -12.10 13.77
CA ARG A 91 16.40 -13.54 13.72
C ARG A 91 15.15 -14.26 13.27
N ARG A 92 15.28 -15.12 12.26
CA ARG A 92 14.18 -15.95 11.78
C ARG A 92 13.90 -17.07 12.78
N THR A 93 12.63 -17.38 13.01
CA THR A 93 12.22 -18.56 13.77
C THR A 93 11.95 -19.74 12.83
N ASP A 94 11.80 -20.95 13.42
CA ASP A 94 11.47 -22.16 12.66
C ASP A 94 9.96 -22.30 12.39
N LYS A 95 9.16 -21.27 12.68
CA LYS A 95 7.72 -21.28 12.43
C LYS A 95 7.46 -21.37 10.93
N GLU A 96 6.59 -22.32 10.54
CA GLU A 96 6.17 -22.48 9.16
C GLU A 96 5.45 -21.23 8.65
N ALA A 97 5.76 -20.85 7.41
CA ALA A 97 5.21 -19.66 6.76
C ALA A 97 3.97 -19.99 5.87
N SER A 98 3.27 -21.09 6.16
CA SER A 98 2.15 -21.58 5.35
C SER A 98 0.94 -20.65 5.38
N ASP A 99 0.68 -20.03 6.51
CA ASP A 99 -0.44 -19.12 6.77
C ASP A 99 -0.12 -17.64 6.47
N LEU A 100 1.11 -17.34 6.02
CA LEU A 100 1.48 -15.98 5.66
C LEU A 100 0.86 -15.55 4.32
N ARG A 101 0.44 -14.30 4.27
CA ARG A 101 0.04 -13.61 3.04
C ARG A 101 1.22 -13.45 2.09
N GLN A 102 0.95 -13.22 0.81
CA GLN A 102 2.01 -13.18 -0.20
C GLN A 102 3.03 -12.07 0.06
N TYR A 103 2.58 -10.86 0.42
CA TYR A 103 3.48 -9.74 0.73
C TYR A 103 4.29 -9.99 2.00
N GLU A 104 3.71 -10.63 3.04
CA GLU A 104 4.38 -11.01 4.27
C GLU A 104 5.51 -12.02 4.01
N ARG A 105 5.21 -13.02 3.19
CA ARG A 105 6.18 -14.04 2.78
C ARG A 105 7.32 -13.44 1.97
N THR A 106 7.00 -12.52 1.05
CA THR A 106 8.01 -11.80 0.26
C THR A 106 8.87 -10.92 1.16
N LEU A 107 8.27 -10.23 2.13
CA LEU A 107 8.96 -9.40 3.11
C LEU A 107 9.94 -10.23 3.95
N LEU A 108 9.47 -11.33 4.52
CA LEU A 108 10.27 -12.24 5.34
C LEU A 108 11.47 -12.82 4.54
N ASN A 109 11.23 -13.24 3.30
CA ASN A 109 12.28 -13.75 2.43
C ASN A 109 13.27 -12.66 1.99
N ALA A 110 12.81 -11.44 1.75
CA ALA A 110 13.66 -10.30 1.42
C ALA A 110 14.54 -9.88 2.60
N LEU A 111 13.98 -9.95 3.82
CA LEU A 111 14.69 -9.65 5.06
C LEU A 111 15.86 -10.61 5.26
N PHE A 112 15.62 -11.90 5.19
CA PHE A 112 16.61 -12.91 5.55
C PHE A 112 17.49 -13.37 4.38
N LYS A 113 16.98 -13.42 3.14
CA LYS A 113 17.71 -13.93 1.96
C LYS A 113 18.45 -15.24 2.22
N GLY A 114 17.79 -16.19 2.89
CA GLY A 114 18.34 -17.50 3.22
C GLY A 114 19.30 -17.52 4.42
N LYS A 115 19.51 -16.42 5.13
CA LYS A 115 20.24 -16.38 6.41
C LYS A 115 19.26 -16.46 7.57
N GLN A 116 19.72 -16.95 8.71
CA GLN A 116 18.92 -17.02 9.93
C GLN A 116 18.89 -15.68 10.70
N GLU A 117 19.93 -14.85 10.50
CA GLU A 117 20.10 -13.60 11.23
C GLU A 117 20.55 -12.46 10.32
N ARG A 118 20.07 -11.25 10.58
CA ARG A 118 20.40 -10.02 9.85
C ARG A 118 20.35 -8.81 10.77
N SER A 119 21.38 -7.94 10.69
CA SER A 119 21.38 -6.60 11.27
C SER A 119 20.66 -5.60 10.34
N LEU A 120 20.08 -4.58 10.92
CA LEU A 120 19.37 -3.50 10.21
C LEU A 120 20.28 -2.79 9.20
N ASP A 121 21.54 -2.53 9.53
CA ASP A 121 22.51 -1.87 8.64
C ASP A 121 22.74 -2.64 7.33
N ASN A 122 22.75 -3.96 7.41
CA ASN A 122 22.89 -4.82 6.23
C ASN A 122 21.68 -4.85 5.31
N LEU A 123 20.55 -4.30 5.78
CA LEU A 123 19.27 -4.32 5.05
C LEU A 123 19.04 -3.07 4.20
N ARG A 124 19.62 -1.94 4.59
CA ARG A 124 19.31 -0.61 4.07
C ARG A 124 19.26 -0.52 2.55
N TYR A 125 20.21 -1.11 1.84
CA TYR A 125 20.29 -1.06 0.37
C TYR A 125 19.64 -2.25 -0.33
N LYS A 126 19.71 -3.45 0.27
CA LYS A 126 19.23 -4.68 -0.37
C LYS A 126 17.71 -4.87 -0.23
N PHE A 127 17.15 -4.31 0.82
CA PHE A 127 15.72 -4.33 1.08
C PHE A 127 14.95 -3.41 0.12
N ALA A 128 15.52 -2.24 -0.19
CA ALA A 128 14.91 -1.25 -1.08
C ALA A 128 14.51 -1.83 -2.45
N GLN A 129 15.27 -2.79 -2.97
CA GLN A 129 14.99 -3.43 -4.26
C GLN A 129 13.71 -4.28 -4.26
N ASN A 130 13.27 -4.76 -3.08
CA ASN A 130 12.06 -5.56 -2.96
C ASN A 130 10.81 -4.74 -2.60
N LEU A 131 10.99 -3.47 -2.21
CA LEU A 131 9.88 -2.59 -1.82
C LEU A 131 8.78 -2.44 -2.89
N PRO A 132 9.12 -2.23 -4.19
CA PRO A 132 8.08 -2.12 -5.22
C PRO A 132 7.22 -3.37 -5.31
N LYS A 133 7.84 -4.55 -5.24
CA LYS A 133 7.14 -5.84 -5.27
C LYS A 133 6.24 -6.04 -4.04
N ILE A 134 6.73 -5.70 -2.86
CA ILE A 134 5.97 -5.82 -1.61
C ILE A 134 4.76 -4.88 -1.64
N ARG A 135 4.95 -3.63 -2.09
CA ARG A 135 3.85 -2.66 -2.26
C ARG A 135 2.80 -3.15 -3.23
N GLN A 136 3.22 -3.67 -4.40
CA GLN A 136 2.28 -4.22 -5.37
C GLN A 136 1.45 -5.35 -4.75
N GLN A 137 2.10 -6.29 -4.06
CA GLN A 137 1.41 -7.40 -3.40
C GLN A 137 0.49 -6.93 -2.27
N LEU A 138 0.81 -5.82 -1.61
CA LEU A 138 -0.05 -5.23 -0.59
C LEU A 138 -1.31 -4.61 -1.23
N TYR A 139 -1.18 -3.93 -2.38
CA TYR A 139 -2.35 -3.48 -3.15
C TYR A 139 -3.21 -4.65 -3.65
N ASP A 140 -2.57 -5.73 -4.12
CA ASP A 140 -3.27 -6.94 -4.56
C ASP A 140 -4.05 -7.57 -3.40
N GLU A 141 -3.49 -7.50 -2.17
CA GLU A 141 -4.14 -7.96 -0.95
C GLU A 141 -5.40 -7.16 -0.62
N VAL A 142 -5.34 -5.83 -0.72
CA VAL A 142 -6.48 -4.93 -0.50
C VAL A 142 -7.63 -5.27 -1.45
N VAL A 143 -7.31 -5.55 -2.72
CA VAL A 143 -8.31 -5.99 -3.71
C VAL A 143 -8.84 -7.38 -3.41
N ARG A 144 -7.97 -8.31 -3.01
CA ARG A 144 -8.34 -9.70 -2.71
C ARG A 144 -9.28 -9.80 -1.50
N GLU A 145 -9.06 -8.97 -0.48
CA GLU A 145 -9.93 -8.88 0.70
C GLU A 145 -11.27 -8.16 0.38
N GLY A 146 -11.42 -7.63 -0.85
CA GLY A 146 -12.66 -7.01 -1.30
C GLY A 146 -12.89 -5.58 -0.83
N TYR A 147 -11.87 -4.94 -0.23
CA TYR A 147 -11.97 -3.55 0.25
C TYR A 147 -12.08 -2.55 -0.90
N THR A 148 -11.41 -2.82 -2.01
CA THR A 148 -11.49 -2.01 -3.23
C THR A 148 -11.73 -2.89 -4.45
N ARG A 149 -12.42 -2.35 -5.46
CA ARG A 149 -12.67 -3.08 -6.73
C ARG A 149 -11.42 -3.17 -7.59
N THR A 150 -10.54 -2.20 -7.47
CA THR A 150 -9.33 -2.06 -8.28
C THR A 150 -8.22 -1.53 -7.40
N SER A 151 -6.98 -1.87 -7.70
CA SER A 151 -5.81 -1.36 -6.98
C SER A 151 -5.79 0.17 -7.01
N PRO A 152 -5.65 0.85 -5.86
CA PRO A 152 -5.52 2.31 -5.79
C PRO A 152 -4.40 2.87 -6.67
N GLU A 153 -3.29 2.15 -6.79
CA GLU A 153 -2.18 2.52 -7.67
C GLU A 153 -2.57 2.48 -9.15
N ALA A 154 -3.28 1.44 -9.59
CA ALA A 154 -3.74 1.32 -10.98
C ALA A 154 -4.73 2.44 -11.34
N VAL A 155 -5.59 2.83 -10.41
CA VAL A 155 -6.50 3.98 -10.58
C VAL A 155 -5.70 5.26 -10.77
N ARG A 156 -4.74 5.57 -9.88
CA ARG A 156 -3.88 6.76 -9.99
C ARG A 156 -3.10 6.79 -11.29
N GLN A 157 -2.52 5.66 -11.71
CA GLN A 157 -1.78 5.57 -12.96
C GLN A 157 -2.68 5.84 -14.17
N SER A 158 -3.89 5.29 -14.21
CA SER A 158 -4.83 5.49 -15.31
C SER A 158 -5.24 6.96 -15.46
N TYR A 159 -5.56 7.62 -14.34
CA TYR A 159 -5.88 9.06 -14.37
C TYR A 159 -4.65 9.93 -14.67
N GLY A 160 -3.47 9.56 -14.19
CA GLY A 160 -2.21 10.22 -14.52
C GLY A 160 -1.89 10.16 -16.01
N CYS A 161 -2.06 9.00 -16.64
CA CYS A 161 -1.89 8.85 -18.09
C CYS A 161 -2.91 9.70 -18.88
N MET A 162 -4.18 9.69 -18.46
CA MET A 162 -5.19 10.54 -19.11
C MET A 162 -4.88 12.02 -18.99
N ALA A 163 -4.46 12.48 -17.82
CA ALA A 163 -4.06 13.88 -17.60
C ALA A 163 -2.85 14.28 -18.47
N ALA A 164 -1.85 13.39 -18.60
CA ALA A 164 -0.68 13.62 -19.46
C ALA A 164 -1.07 13.74 -20.94
N VAL A 165 -1.98 12.90 -21.44
CA VAL A 165 -2.47 12.97 -22.82
C VAL A 165 -3.20 14.31 -23.08
N VAL A 166 -4.06 14.73 -22.14
CA VAL A 166 -4.77 16.02 -22.26
C VAL A 166 -3.79 17.19 -22.22
N GLY A 167 -2.77 17.14 -21.33
CA GLY A 167 -1.78 18.20 -21.21
C GLY A 167 -0.83 18.33 -22.40
N VAL A 168 -0.65 17.28 -23.22
CA VAL A 168 0.16 17.32 -24.44
C VAL A 168 -0.64 17.89 -25.62
N VAL A 169 -1.97 17.75 -25.61
CA VAL A 169 -2.87 18.21 -26.69
C VAL A 169 -3.32 19.66 -26.48
N ALA A 170 -3.20 20.20 -25.29
CA ALA A 170 -3.55 21.58 -24.94
C ALA A 170 -2.38 22.54 -25.13
#